data_09a62cdecdc9f3c0474fdfa1c8785546
#
_entry.id   09a62cdecdc9f3c0474fdfa1c8785546
#
_cell.length_a   1.000
_cell.length_b   1.000
_cell.length_c   1.000
_cell.angle_alpha   90.00
_cell.angle_beta   90.00
_cell.angle_gamma   90.00
#
_symmetry.space_group_name_H-M   'P 1'
#
loop_
_entity.id
_entity.type
_entity.pdbx_description
1 polymer ?
#
loop_
_entity_poly.entity_id
_entity_poly.type
_entity_poly.pdbx_seq_one_letter_code
_entity_poly.pdbx_strand_id
1 'polypeptide(L)'
;SHGITVVHVISSTLFAKKCEEAGVDAVVAEGFEAGGHNGREETTTLTLIPNVVESCSLPVIAAGGISSGKSVAAAMTLGAEGVQIGTRFAVATESSAHPAFKQRVFDTEEGGTMLALKKLAPTRLIKNEFFNQVKALEDAGAETAQLTELLGKGRAKKGIFEGDMTEGELEIGQIASMLHKEETVAEIMEDIIADFNKTMSNLGDLKL
;
A
#
# COMPACT_ATOMS: atom_id res chain seq x y z
N SER A 1 -15.96 -26.03 -8.05
CA SER A 1 -14.61 -25.43 -7.95
C SER A 1 -13.93 -25.54 -9.30
N HIS A 2 -13.31 -24.46 -9.76
CA HIS A 2 -12.64 -24.39 -11.07
C HIS A 2 -11.12 -24.50 -10.92
N GLY A 3 -10.61 -24.85 -9.72
CA GLY A 3 -9.17 -24.95 -9.44
C GLY A 3 -8.42 -23.60 -9.48
N ILE A 4 -9.13 -22.49 -9.28
CA ILE A 4 -8.53 -21.16 -9.22
C ILE A 4 -8.05 -20.87 -7.78
N THR A 5 -6.78 -20.53 -7.63
CA THR A 5 -6.23 -20.05 -6.35
C THR A 5 -6.74 -18.63 -6.07
N VAL A 6 -7.31 -18.43 -4.88
CA VAL A 6 -7.88 -17.15 -4.45
C VAL A 6 -7.05 -16.58 -3.30
N VAL A 7 -6.47 -15.41 -3.51
CA VAL A 7 -5.77 -14.63 -2.49
C VAL A 7 -6.51 -13.32 -2.29
N HIS A 8 -6.99 -13.05 -1.07
CA HIS A 8 -7.84 -11.89 -0.81
C HIS A 8 -7.14 -10.84 0.05
N VAL A 9 -7.24 -9.56 -0.34
CA VAL A 9 -6.68 -8.44 0.43
C VAL A 9 -7.62 -8.04 1.56
N ILE A 10 -7.08 -7.91 2.76
CA ILE A 10 -7.82 -7.60 3.99
C ILE A 10 -7.11 -6.54 4.82
N SER A 11 -7.84 -5.85 5.68
CA SER A 11 -7.32 -4.83 6.60
C SER A 11 -7.58 -5.13 8.08
N SER A 12 -8.18 -6.29 8.40
CA SER A 12 -8.52 -6.62 9.79
C SER A 12 -8.63 -8.13 10.04
N THR A 13 -8.54 -8.53 11.31
CA THR A 13 -8.75 -9.91 11.76
C THR A 13 -10.16 -10.42 11.48
N LEU A 14 -11.17 -9.53 11.52
CA LEU A 14 -12.54 -9.88 11.18
C LEU A 14 -12.64 -10.38 9.73
N PHE A 15 -11.99 -9.68 8.80
CA PHE A 15 -11.96 -10.09 7.40
C PHE A 15 -11.11 -11.35 7.17
N ALA A 16 -10.03 -11.56 7.94
CA ALA A 16 -9.25 -12.79 7.88
C ALA A 16 -10.13 -14.02 8.18
N LYS A 17 -10.89 -13.98 9.27
CA LYS A 17 -11.84 -15.06 9.65
C LYS A 17 -12.91 -15.30 8.59
N LYS A 18 -13.49 -14.22 8.03
CA LYS A 18 -14.48 -14.35 6.93
C LYS A 18 -13.87 -14.97 5.66
N CYS A 19 -12.63 -14.67 5.36
CA CYS A 19 -11.90 -15.27 4.24
C CYS A 19 -11.66 -16.77 4.47
N GLU A 20 -11.27 -17.15 5.68
CA GLU A 20 -11.09 -18.55 6.06
C GLU A 20 -12.42 -19.33 5.96
N GLU A 21 -13.52 -18.77 6.48
CA GLU A 21 -14.87 -19.34 6.36
C GLU A 21 -15.32 -19.47 4.88
N ALA A 22 -14.92 -18.51 4.01
CA ALA A 22 -15.23 -18.53 2.60
C ALA A 22 -14.36 -19.51 1.79
N GLY A 23 -13.28 -20.06 2.39
CA GLY A 23 -12.39 -21.04 1.76
C GLY A 23 -11.44 -20.45 0.74
N VAL A 24 -10.91 -19.23 0.98
CA VAL A 24 -9.81 -18.67 0.17
C VAL A 24 -8.50 -19.39 0.51
N ASP A 25 -7.51 -19.35 -0.40
CA ASP A 25 -6.25 -20.08 -0.26
C ASP A 25 -5.20 -19.30 0.56
N ALA A 26 -5.26 -17.97 0.57
CA ALA A 26 -4.38 -17.10 1.35
C ALA A 26 -5.00 -15.70 1.52
N VAL A 27 -4.44 -14.91 2.43
CA VAL A 27 -4.83 -13.50 2.62
C VAL A 27 -3.63 -12.58 2.49
N VAL A 28 -3.86 -11.37 1.95
CA VAL A 28 -2.92 -10.26 2.00
C VAL A 28 -3.39 -9.30 3.08
N ALA A 29 -2.67 -9.23 4.19
CA ALA A 29 -2.95 -8.28 5.26
C ALA A 29 -2.27 -6.94 4.92
N GLU A 30 -3.08 -5.95 4.56
CA GLU A 30 -2.61 -4.66 4.09
C GLU A 30 -2.74 -3.60 5.17
N GLY A 31 -1.59 -3.11 5.63
CA GLY A 31 -1.50 -2.07 6.65
C GLY A 31 -1.75 -0.67 6.12
N PHE A 32 -1.99 0.24 7.06
CA PHE A 32 -2.31 1.66 6.86
C PHE A 32 -1.33 2.44 5.97
N GLU A 33 -0.10 1.98 5.84
CA GLU A 33 0.96 2.61 5.03
C GLU A 33 0.76 2.45 3.52
N ALA A 34 -0.15 1.55 3.10
CA ALA A 34 -0.44 1.28 1.70
C ALA A 34 -1.02 2.50 0.97
N GLY A 35 -0.77 2.60 -0.33
CA GLY A 35 -1.40 3.57 -1.23
C GLY A 35 -2.79 3.12 -1.69
N GLY A 36 -3.62 4.07 -2.11
CA GLY A 36 -4.97 3.79 -2.53
C GLY A 36 -5.91 3.46 -1.39
N HIS A 37 -6.90 2.59 -1.65
CA HIS A 37 -7.90 2.22 -0.66
C HIS A 37 -7.30 1.54 0.55
N ASN A 38 -7.75 1.94 1.73
CA ASN A 38 -7.25 1.46 3.02
C ASN A 38 -8.39 0.97 3.93
N GLY A 39 -8.02 0.20 4.97
CA GLY A 39 -8.94 -0.15 6.05
C GLY A 39 -9.38 1.09 6.85
N ARG A 40 -10.59 1.03 7.41
CA ARG A 40 -11.15 2.12 8.22
C ARG A 40 -10.49 2.25 9.59
N GLU A 41 -9.90 1.16 10.07
CA GLU A 41 -9.26 1.05 11.38
C GLU A 41 -7.89 1.72 11.44
N GLU A 42 -7.32 2.08 10.28
CA GLU A 42 -5.99 2.71 10.17
C GLU A 42 -4.90 1.90 10.90
N THR A 43 -5.01 0.56 10.90
CA THR A 43 -4.05 -0.32 11.58
C THR A 43 -2.75 -0.40 10.76
N THR A 44 -1.64 -0.10 11.40
CA THR A 44 -0.31 -0.16 10.76
C THR A 44 0.13 -1.60 10.53
N THR A 45 1.01 -1.81 9.54
CA THR A 45 1.54 -3.13 9.17
C THR A 45 2.15 -3.86 10.35
N LEU A 46 2.92 -3.15 11.20
CA LEU A 46 3.58 -3.73 12.39
C LEU A 46 2.59 -4.34 13.40
N THR A 47 1.37 -3.80 13.50
CA THR A 47 0.32 -4.28 14.39
C THR A 47 -0.61 -5.26 13.70
N LEU A 48 -0.94 -5.00 12.42
CA LEU A 48 -1.90 -5.81 11.68
C LEU A 48 -1.40 -7.24 11.44
N ILE A 49 -0.14 -7.38 11.00
CA ILE A 49 0.39 -8.68 10.58
C ILE A 49 0.31 -9.71 11.71
N PRO A 50 0.89 -9.50 12.92
CA PRO A 50 0.81 -10.50 13.98
C PRO A 50 -0.63 -10.78 14.41
N ASN A 51 -1.51 -9.77 14.47
CA ASN A 51 -2.92 -9.98 14.80
C ASN A 51 -3.63 -10.88 13.79
N VAL A 52 -3.36 -10.72 12.49
CA VAL A 52 -3.96 -11.57 11.44
C VAL A 52 -3.39 -12.97 11.51
N VAL A 53 -2.08 -13.14 11.65
CA VAL A 53 -1.39 -14.44 11.78
C VAL A 53 -1.96 -15.23 12.95
N GLU A 54 -2.24 -14.60 14.10
CA GLU A 54 -2.82 -15.25 15.26
C GLU A 54 -4.32 -15.55 15.12
N SER A 55 -5.03 -14.93 14.17
CA SER A 55 -6.49 -14.98 14.07
C SER A 55 -7.05 -16.00 13.07
N CYS A 56 -6.22 -16.53 12.15
CA CYS A 56 -6.63 -17.51 11.14
C CYS A 56 -5.50 -18.50 10.85
N SER A 57 -5.83 -19.60 10.19
CA SER A 57 -4.87 -20.64 9.77
C SER A 57 -4.41 -20.49 8.32
N LEU A 58 -4.86 -19.44 7.62
CA LEU A 58 -4.48 -19.19 6.24
C LEU A 58 -3.05 -18.63 6.14
N PRO A 59 -2.31 -18.93 5.06
CA PRO A 59 -1.08 -18.22 4.74
C PRO A 59 -1.30 -16.72 4.68
N VAL A 60 -0.45 -15.94 5.39
CA VAL A 60 -0.55 -14.48 5.46
C VAL A 60 0.58 -13.83 4.67
N ILE A 61 0.21 -12.99 3.71
CA ILE A 61 1.10 -12.14 2.93
C ILE A 61 1.01 -10.72 3.50
N ALA A 62 2.13 -10.13 3.88
CA ALA A 62 2.15 -8.76 4.39
C ALA A 62 2.17 -7.72 3.26
N ALA A 63 1.39 -6.66 3.38
CA ALA A 63 1.39 -5.51 2.49
C ALA A 63 1.29 -4.18 3.26
N GLY A 64 1.70 -3.08 2.62
CA GLY A 64 1.77 -1.76 3.24
C GLY A 64 3.13 -1.50 3.90
N GLY A 65 3.78 -0.38 3.56
CA GLY A 65 5.04 0.02 4.15
C GLY A 65 6.27 -0.81 3.75
N ILE A 66 6.15 -1.75 2.82
CA ILE A 66 7.23 -2.68 2.43
C ILE A 66 7.89 -2.20 1.14
N SER A 67 9.23 -2.03 1.17
CA SER A 67 10.00 -1.52 0.02
C SER A 67 11.42 -2.09 -0.10
N SER A 68 11.95 -2.74 0.94
CA SER A 68 13.34 -3.18 1.02
C SER A 68 13.44 -4.58 1.63
N GLY A 69 14.59 -5.21 1.52
CA GLY A 69 14.87 -6.49 2.17
C GLY A 69 14.71 -6.44 3.69
N LYS A 70 15.02 -5.29 4.32
CA LYS A 70 14.78 -5.07 5.76
C LYS A 70 13.30 -5.13 6.12
N SER A 71 12.44 -4.47 5.34
CA SER A 71 11.01 -4.51 5.59
C SER A 71 10.40 -5.90 5.29
N VAL A 72 10.95 -6.63 4.32
CA VAL A 72 10.61 -8.05 4.09
C VAL A 72 10.99 -8.90 5.30
N ALA A 73 12.22 -8.78 5.82
CA ALA A 73 12.67 -9.51 7.01
C ALA A 73 11.80 -9.20 8.23
N ALA A 74 11.44 -7.92 8.43
CA ALA A 74 10.54 -7.52 9.50
C ALA A 74 9.15 -8.17 9.37
N ALA A 75 8.55 -8.15 8.17
CA ALA A 75 7.25 -8.78 7.92
C ALA A 75 7.27 -10.29 8.20
N MET A 76 8.32 -10.99 7.75
CA MET A 76 8.49 -12.43 8.04
C MET A 76 8.70 -12.70 9.53
N THR A 77 9.43 -11.83 10.24
CA THR A 77 9.60 -11.94 11.70
C THR A 77 8.26 -11.77 12.45
N LEU A 78 7.33 -10.98 11.89
CA LEU A 78 5.97 -10.83 12.41
C LEU A 78 5.04 -12.02 12.07
N GLY A 79 5.55 -13.03 11.35
CA GLY A 79 4.83 -14.25 11.01
C GLY A 79 4.23 -14.30 9.60
N ALA A 80 4.48 -13.31 8.75
CA ALA A 80 4.06 -13.38 7.35
C ALA A 80 4.88 -14.42 6.58
N GLU A 81 4.26 -15.11 5.62
CA GLU A 81 4.89 -16.11 4.76
C GLU A 81 5.36 -15.52 3.42
N GLY A 82 4.97 -14.27 3.14
CA GLY A 82 5.36 -13.55 1.94
C GLY A 82 5.02 -12.07 2.06
N VAL A 83 5.35 -11.30 1.01
CA VAL A 83 5.07 -9.86 0.95
C VAL A 83 4.47 -9.46 -0.38
N GLN A 84 3.62 -8.43 -0.36
CA GLN A 84 3.12 -7.71 -1.53
C GLN A 84 3.67 -6.29 -1.50
N ILE A 85 4.33 -5.88 -2.57
CA ILE A 85 4.96 -4.56 -2.69
C ILE A 85 4.30 -3.81 -3.84
N GLY A 86 3.62 -2.69 -3.55
CA GLY A 86 2.93 -1.87 -4.55
C GLY A 86 3.79 -0.70 -5.03
N THR A 87 4.02 0.26 -4.16
CA THR A 87 4.57 1.59 -4.49
C THR A 87 5.88 1.54 -5.27
N ARG A 88 6.86 0.72 -4.85
CA ARG A 88 8.15 0.63 -5.53
C ARG A 88 8.02 0.08 -6.95
N PHE A 89 7.17 -0.92 -7.16
CA PHE A 89 6.90 -1.47 -8.49
C PHE A 89 5.97 -0.57 -9.33
N ALA A 90 5.09 0.22 -8.72
CA ALA A 90 4.25 1.17 -9.45
C ALA A 90 5.05 2.26 -10.17
N VAL A 91 6.26 2.56 -9.73
CA VAL A 91 7.17 3.55 -10.35
C VAL A 91 8.36 2.90 -11.07
N ALA A 92 8.40 1.58 -11.20
CA ALA A 92 9.44 0.88 -11.97
C ALA A 92 9.41 1.31 -13.45
N THR A 93 10.55 1.13 -14.13
CA THR A 93 10.70 1.49 -15.55
C THR A 93 9.64 0.82 -16.41
N GLU A 94 9.32 -0.45 -16.15
CA GLU A 94 8.34 -1.24 -16.90
C GLU A 94 6.89 -0.92 -16.53
N SER A 95 6.64 -0.14 -15.47
CA SER A 95 5.28 0.25 -15.09
C SER A 95 4.67 1.17 -16.16
N SER A 96 3.38 0.95 -16.44
CA SER A 96 2.57 1.78 -17.34
C SER A 96 2.16 3.14 -16.77
N ALA A 97 2.54 3.46 -15.53
CA ALA A 97 2.27 4.77 -14.93
C ALA A 97 2.94 5.88 -15.73
N HIS A 98 2.25 7.01 -15.84
CA HIS A 98 2.73 8.16 -16.59
C HIS A 98 4.04 8.71 -16.00
N PRO A 99 5.03 9.15 -16.81
CA PRO A 99 6.30 9.68 -16.30
C PRO A 99 6.13 10.82 -15.29
N ALA A 100 5.16 11.72 -15.49
CA ALA A 100 4.87 12.79 -14.53
C ALA A 100 4.42 12.24 -13.16
N PHE A 101 3.66 11.14 -13.13
CA PHE A 101 3.28 10.48 -11.88
C PHE A 101 4.49 9.87 -11.19
N LYS A 102 5.36 9.14 -11.93
CA LYS A 102 6.59 8.57 -11.37
C LYS A 102 7.47 9.67 -10.77
N GLN A 103 7.70 10.76 -11.51
CA GLN A 103 8.47 11.90 -11.02
C GLN A 103 7.83 12.51 -9.76
N ARG A 104 6.50 12.68 -9.75
CA ARG A 104 5.79 13.20 -8.56
C ARG A 104 5.96 12.31 -7.34
N VAL A 105 6.04 10.98 -7.52
CA VAL A 105 6.34 10.04 -6.43
C VAL A 105 7.76 10.23 -5.92
N PHE A 106 8.76 10.35 -6.82
CA PHE A 106 10.17 10.58 -6.42
C PHE A 106 10.39 11.92 -5.71
N ASP A 107 9.56 12.92 -6.01
CA ASP A 107 9.59 14.24 -5.36
C ASP A 107 8.78 14.26 -4.03
N THR A 108 8.20 13.13 -3.63
CA THR A 108 7.37 13.05 -2.43
C THR A 108 8.25 12.88 -1.19
N GLU A 109 8.20 13.85 -0.30
CA GLU A 109 8.91 13.84 0.98
C GLU A 109 8.09 13.15 2.08
N GLU A 110 8.69 12.99 3.27
CA GLU A 110 8.02 12.49 4.46
C GLU A 110 6.76 13.32 4.77
N GLY A 111 5.65 12.62 5.07
CA GLY A 111 4.36 13.28 5.26
C GLY A 111 3.69 13.76 3.97
N GLY A 112 4.26 13.51 2.79
CA GLY A 112 3.70 13.91 1.49
C GLY A 112 2.46 13.14 1.06
N THR A 113 2.13 12.02 1.71
CA THR A 113 0.86 11.29 1.51
C THR A 113 -0.05 11.37 2.73
N MET A 114 -1.36 11.31 2.52
CA MET A 114 -2.34 11.29 3.61
C MET A 114 -3.60 10.54 3.19
N LEU A 115 -4.32 9.95 4.16
CA LEU A 115 -5.66 9.42 3.94
C LEU A 115 -6.68 10.55 3.81
N ALA A 116 -7.51 10.44 2.79
CA ALA A 116 -8.66 11.29 2.50
C ALA A 116 -9.87 10.43 2.14
N LEU A 117 -10.99 11.03 1.80
CA LEU A 117 -12.24 10.35 1.40
C LEU A 117 -12.76 9.37 2.44
N LYS A 118 -12.51 9.64 3.73
CA LYS A 118 -12.82 8.71 4.84
C LYS A 118 -14.31 8.37 4.96
N LYS A 119 -15.21 9.28 4.58
CA LYS A 119 -16.67 9.01 4.55
C LYS A 119 -17.09 8.09 3.40
N LEU A 120 -16.31 8.01 2.32
CA LEU A 120 -16.53 7.11 1.18
C LEU A 120 -15.77 5.80 1.40
N ALA A 121 -14.53 5.76 0.95
CA ALA A 121 -13.57 4.71 1.22
C ALA A 121 -12.22 5.39 1.52
N PRO A 122 -11.63 5.18 2.70
CA PRO A 122 -10.36 5.80 3.03
C PRO A 122 -9.34 5.51 1.94
N THR A 123 -8.75 6.54 1.35
CA THR A 123 -7.82 6.41 0.23
C THR A 123 -6.56 7.22 0.50
N ARG A 124 -5.38 6.60 0.43
CA ARG A 124 -4.11 7.29 0.61
C ARG A 124 -3.65 7.91 -0.70
N LEU A 125 -3.44 9.21 -0.68
CA LEU A 125 -3.10 10.04 -1.83
C LEU A 125 -1.85 10.88 -1.56
N ILE A 126 -1.11 11.24 -2.61
CA ILE A 126 -0.18 12.37 -2.57
C ILE A 126 -1.00 13.66 -2.44
N LYS A 127 -0.51 14.59 -1.63
CA LYS A 127 -1.11 15.92 -1.46
C LYS A 127 -0.91 16.75 -2.73
N ASN A 128 -2.01 17.01 -3.45
CA ASN A 128 -2.09 17.89 -4.63
C ASN A 128 -3.34 18.78 -4.52
N GLU A 129 -3.72 19.47 -5.56
CA GLU A 129 -4.89 20.34 -5.53
C GLU A 129 -6.20 19.57 -5.32
N PHE A 130 -6.37 18.42 -5.98
CA PHE A 130 -7.53 17.56 -5.73
C PHE A 130 -7.58 17.11 -4.25
N PHE A 131 -6.46 16.69 -3.66
CA PHE A 131 -6.40 16.35 -2.24
C PHE A 131 -6.82 17.54 -1.36
N ASN A 132 -6.36 18.77 -1.67
CA ASN A 132 -6.72 19.97 -0.92
C ASN A 132 -8.23 20.27 -1.00
N GLN A 133 -8.84 20.09 -2.17
CA GLN A 133 -10.30 20.23 -2.35
C GLN A 133 -11.07 19.20 -1.51
N VAL A 134 -10.66 17.94 -1.54
CA VAL A 134 -11.26 16.89 -0.70
C VAL A 134 -11.13 17.25 0.78
N LYS A 135 -9.93 17.62 1.22
CA LYS A 135 -9.65 17.98 2.61
C LYS A 135 -10.49 19.18 3.08
N ALA A 136 -10.63 20.20 2.24
CA ALA A 136 -11.46 21.37 2.55
C ALA A 136 -12.94 20.98 2.73
N LEU A 137 -13.49 20.10 1.90
CA LEU A 137 -14.85 19.59 2.05
C LEU A 137 -15.00 18.74 3.32
N GLU A 138 -14.05 17.84 3.61
CA GLU A 138 -14.07 17.02 4.81
C GLU A 138 -14.03 17.88 6.09
N ASP A 139 -13.16 18.90 6.14
CA ASP A 139 -13.05 19.83 7.27
C ASP A 139 -14.30 20.71 7.44
N ALA A 140 -14.99 21.03 6.34
CA ALA A 140 -16.29 21.71 6.36
C ALA A 140 -17.47 20.78 6.77
N GLY A 141 -17.21 19.50 7.02
CA GLY A 141 -18.23 18.53 7.41
C GLY A 141 -19.08 18.01 6.24
N ALA A 142 -18.61 18.13 5.00
CA ALA A 142 -19.35 17.74 3.80
C ALA A 142 -19.95 16.33 3.90
N GLU A 143 -21.12 16.16 3.34
CA GLU A 143 -21.82 14.89 3.24
C GLU A 143 -21.23 14.01 2.12
N THR A 144 -21.52 12.71 2.20
CA THR A 144 -21.05 11.70 1.23
C THR A 144 -21.35 12.08 -0.21
N ALA A 145 -22.52 12.69 -0.48
CA ALA A 145 -22.93 13.11 -1.83
C ALA A 145 -21.97 14.16 -2.42
N GLN A 146 -21.55 15.15 -1.65
CA GLN A 146 -20.64 16.20 -2.07
C GLN A 146 -19.25 15.65 -2.39
N LEU A 147 -18.74 14.74 -1.55
CA LEU A 147 -17.46 14.06 -1.79
C LEU A 147 -17.52 13.16 -3.03
N THR A 148 -18.65 12.47 -3.26
CA THR A 148 -18.87 11.63 -4.44
C THR A 148 -18.90 12.48 -5.72
N GLU A 149 -19.55 13.64 -5.68
CA GLU A 149 -19.59 14.58 -6.80
C GLU A 149 -18.18 15.11 -7.11
N LEU A 150 -17.43 15.54 -6.11
CA LEU A 150 -16.06 16.01 -6.28
C LEU A 150 -15.16 14.90 -6.83
N LEU A 151 -15.22 13.69 -6.28
CA LEU A 151 -14.42 12.55 -6.73
C LEU A 151 -14.70 12.23 -8.20
N GLY A 152 -15.98 12.20 -8.59
CA GLY A 152 -16.37 11.87 -9.96
C GLY A 152 -15.96 10.46 -10.37
N LYS A 153 -15.64 10.29 -11.66
CA LYS A 153 -15.21 9.00 -12.22
C LYS A 153 -13.84 9.11 -12.89
N GLY A 154 -12.98 8.11 -12.66
CA GLY A 154 -11.72 7.95 -13.37
C GLY A 154 -10.59 8.86 -12.93
N ARG A 155 -10.65 9.49 -11.75
CA ARG A 155 -9.61 10.39 -11.26
C ARG A 155 -8.27 9.70 -11.05
N ALA A 156 -8.25 8.47 -10.55
CA ALA A 156 -7.02 7.69 -10.43
C ALA A 156 -6.39 7.44 -11.81
N LYS A 157 -7.20 7.07 -12.82
CA LYS A 157 -6.72 6.93 -14.20
C LYS A 157 -6.13 8.26 -14.72
N LYS A 158 -6.82 9.37 -14.48
CA LYS A 158 -6.41 10.72 -14.89
C LYS A 158 -5.04 11.11 -14.30
N GLY A 159 -4.82 10.82 -13.02
CA GLY A 159 -3.55 11.07 -12.34
C GLY A 159 -2.45 10.11 -12.74
N ILE A 160 -2.68 8.81 -12.49
CA ILE A 160 -1.63 7.77 -12.58
C ILE A 160 -1.24 7.50 -14.03
N PHE A 161 -2.20 7.44 -14.97
CA PHE A 161 -1.96 7.01 -16.35
C PHE A 161 -2.01 8.13 -17.39
N GLU A 162 -2.72 9.24 -17.11
CA GLU A 162 -2.84 10.36 -18.04
C GLU A 162 -1.97 11.56 -17.62
N GLY A 163 -1.37 11.52 -16.42
CA GLY A 163 -0.36 12.49 -15.98
C GLY A 163 -0.89 13.81 -15.46
N ASP A 164 -2.17 13.90 -15.06
CA ASP A 164 -2.71 15.10 -14.43
C ASP A 164 -2.35 15.14 -12.94
N MET A 165 -1.26 15.82 -12.61
CA MET A 165 -0.76 15.94 -11.24
C MET A 165 -1.57 16.90 -10.37
N THR A 166 -2.45 17.70 -10.94
CA THR A 166 -3.25 18.71 -10.25
C THR A 166 -4.60 18.15 -9.82
N GLU A 167 -5.36 17.62 -10.79
CA GLU A 167 -6.73 17.15 -10.60
C GLU A 167 -6.84 15.63 -10.51
N GLY A 168 -5.77 14.90 -10.75
CA GLY A 168 -5.73 13.45 -10.64
C GLY A 168 -5.75 12.97 -9.18
N GLU A 169 -6.32 11.81 -8.95
CA GLU A 169 -6.21 11.08 -7.68
C GLU A 169 -4.89 10.28 -7.71
N LEU A 170 -3.89 10.76 -6.95
CA LEU A 170 -2.52 10.25 -7.00
C LEU A 170 -2.31 9.21 -5.88
N GLU A 171 -2.81 8.01 -6.11
CA GLU A 171 -2.74 6.90 -5.15
C GLU A 171 -1.33 6.34 -5.05
N ILE A 172 -0.71 6.43 -3.87
CA ILE A 172 0.62 5.87 -3.59
C ILE A 172 0.82 5.70 -2.07
N GLY A 173 1.65 4.72 -1.66
CA GLY A 173 1.93 4.42 -0.26
C GLY A 173 2.93 5.37 0.40
N GLN A 174 3.04 5.30 1.72
CA GLN A 174 3.94 6.16 2.51
C GLN A 174 5.41 5.98 2.15
N ILE A 175 5.81 4.80 1.64
CA ILE A 175 7.20 4.54 1.23
C ILE A 175 7.64 5.37 0.02
N ALA A 176 6.72 6.14 -0.61
CA ALA A 176 7.08 7.08 -1.68
C ALA A 176 8.23 8.00 -1.27
N SER A 177 8.22 8.48 -0.02
CA SER A 177 9.30 9.33 0.53
C SER A 177 10.68 8.65 0.63
N MET A 178 10.76 7.36 0.39
CA MET A 178 12.01 6.58 0.41
C MET A 178 12.54 6.28 -1.01
N LEU A 179 11.79 6.66 -2.05
CA LEU A 179 12.09 6.38 -3.45
C LEU A 179 12.57 7.66 -4.14
N HIS A 180 13.78 7.64 -4.71
CA HIS A 180 14.40 8.85 -5.26
C HIS A 180 14.89 8.67 -6.71
N LYS A 181 14.69 7.51 -7.29
CA LYS A 181 15.12 7.18 -8.66
C LYS A 181 14.23 6.12 -9.29
N GLU A 182 14.17 6.13 -10.60
CA GLU A 182 13.58 5.05 -11.36
C GLU A 182 14.52 3.83 -11.39
N GLU A 183 13.94 2.64 -11.26
CA GLU A 183 14.64 1.36 -11.29
C GLU A 183 13.85 0.37 -12.15
N THR A 184 14.55 -0.57 -12.78
CA THR A 184 13.89 -1.70 -13.44
C THR A 184 13.36 -2.70 -12.40
N VAL A 185 12.39 -3.52 -12.79
CA VAL A 185 11.92 -4.62 -11.93
C VAL A 185 13.04 -5.56 -11.51
N ALA A 186 14.01 -5.83 -12.42
CA ALA A 186 15.16 -6.68 -12.13
C ALA A 186 16.04 -6.06 -11.03
N GLU A 187 16.41 -4.77 -11.14
CA GLU A 187 17.19 -4.04 -10.13
C GLU A 187 16.49 -4.01 -8.77
N ILE A 188 15.16 -3.77 -8.76
CA ILE A 188 14.36 -3.77 -7.53
C ILE A 188 14.42 -5.15 -6.86
N MET A 189 14.26 -6.24 -7.61
CA MET A 189 14.30 -7.59 -7.08
C MET A 189 15.67 -7.97 -6.56
N GLU A 190 16.74 -7.65 -7.29
CA GLU A 190 18.12 -7.90 -6.88
C GLU A 190 18.45 -7.16 -5.59
N ASP A 191 18.07 -5.86 -5.48
CA ASP A 191 18.29 -5.06 -4.29
C ASP A 191 17.54 -5.62 -3.08
N ILE A 192 16.25 -5.97 -3.23
CA ILE A 192 15.45 -6.53 -2.14
C ILE A 192 16.06 -7.85 -1.64
N ILE A 193 16.46 -8.75 -2.54
CA ILE A 193 17.04 -10.04 -2.19
C ILE A 193 18.38 -9.86 -1.49
N ALA A 194 19.25 -9.00 -2.02
CA ALA A 194 20.57 -8.73 -1.43
C ALA A 194 20.44 -8.10 -0.03
N ASP A 195 19.57 -7.09 0.12
CA ASP A 195 19.31 -6.42 1.41
C ASP A 195 18.66 -7.38 2.43
N PHE A 196 17.74 -8.24 1.98
CA PHE A 196 17.15 -9.28 2.83
C PHE A 196 18.22 -10.23 3.37
N ASN A 197 19.04 -10.82 2.50
CA ASN A 197 20.08 -11.77 2.90
C ASN A 197 21.09 -11.13 3.86
N LYS A 198 21.51 -9.90 3.59
CA LYS A 198 22.38 -9.12 4.48
C LYS A 198 21.72 -8.87 5.84
N THR A 199 20.45 -8.51 5.84
CA THR A 199 19.69 -8.26 7.08
C THR A 199 19.59 -9.51 7.92
N MET A 200 19.23 -10.64 7.31
CA MET A 200 19.14 -11.93 8.02
C MET A 200 20.48 -12.37 8.63
N SER A 201 21.58 -12.19 7.91
CA SER A 201 22.92 -12.45 8.43
C SER A 201 23.22 -11.58 9.66
N ASN A 202 22.97 -10.26 9.57
CA ASN A 202 23.21 -9.34 10.68
C ASN A 202 22.35 -9.64 11.92
N LEU A 203 21.08 -10.02 11.72
CA LEU A 203 20.18 -10.39 12.82
C LEU A 203 20.59 -11.70 13.48
N GLY A 204 21.15 -12.65 12.75
CA GLY A 204 21.68 -13.90 13.29
C GLY A 204 22.86 -13.70 14.27
N ASP A 205 23.58 -12.59 14.15
CA ASP A 205 24.71 -12.24 15.02
C ASP A 205 24.29 -11.46 16.28
N LEU A 206 23.03 -10.99 16.36
CA LEU A 206 22.52 -10.29 17.53
C LEU A 206 22.34 -11.24 18.72
N LYS A 207 23.01 -10.93 19.83
CA LYS A 207 22.80 -11.58 21.14
C LYS A 207 22.07 -10.60 22.04
N LEU A 208 20.94 -11.03 22.60
CA LEU A 208 20.24 -10.31 23.68
C LEU A 208 20.86 -10.67 25.02
#